data_c5b5033e6a090237f113d1300094d685
#
_entry.id   c5b5033e6a090237f113d1300094d685
#
_cell.length_a   1.000
_cell.length_b   1.000
_cell.length_c   1.000
_cell.angle_alpha   90.00
_cell.angle_beta   90.00
_cell.angle_gamma   90.00
#
_symmetry.space_group_name_H-M   'P 1'
#
loop_
_entity.id
_entity.type
_entity.pdbx_description
1 polymer ?
#
loop_
_entity_poly.entity_id
_entity_poly.type
_entity_poly.pdbx_seq_one_letter_code
_entity_poly.pdbx_strand_id
1 'polypeptide(L)'
;MLKTDAFLSAPPIGPGRWVGVDARRPGKIILPQIDGLRGVAICAVIFQHAFSHGISPALVATGVVGFPYLVGNGWMGVSLFFILSGFVLSLPYTGAETKFYDPAEAITFYKRRARRLLPLFAIGCFVGYVVNHATLGSLLLALTTMSMFSADEFFPHVNAPFWTLMLEIWFSISLPALMIAAVRFGYWRVFAAAAATALIIRLVGTQLSVPAVPGPYINPLTDSVPARIDDFVVGMVVAKLYRDGHLREASQWLSVPGVAVVVLSGIGWDLIAQGIAPRWVGGVLNLVTSTGFACVLMSCLAPWSGVGHATSWRPLRVVGAMCFSLYCWHFLVVQVSNPNSLEIRRVGLFLLTTAGISILSYRFIEFPQKTWRSLLMVERK
;
A
#
# COMPACT_ATOMS: atom_id res chain seq x y z
N MET A 1 -2.62 42.00 -3.83
CA MET A 1 -2.50 41.61 -5.25
C MET A 1 -1.21 40.82 -5.37
N LEU A 2 -1.20 39.57 -4.89
CA LEU A 2 -0.02 38.68 -4.84
C LEU A 2 -0.23 37.59 -5.88
N LYS A 3 0.74 37.46 -6.76
CA LYS A 3 0.78 36.66 -7.96
C LYS A 3 0.41 35.19 -7.72
N THR A 4 -0.74 34.79 -8.27
CA THR A 4 -1.28 33.42 -8.36
C THR A 4 -0.63 32.59 -9.50
N ASP A 5 0.46 33.05 -10.10
CA ASP A 5 0.96 32.51 -11.38
C ASP A 5 2.06 31.44 -11.28
N ALA A 6 2.49 31.07 -10.06
CA ALA A 6 3.52 30.05 -9.89
C ALA A 6 3.02 28.58 -9.97
N PHE A 7 1.71 28.36 -10.11
CA PHE A 7 1.10 27.02 -10.12
C PHE A 7 0.87 26.42 -11.52
N LEU A 8 1.10 27.19 -12.59
CA LEU A 8 0.78 26.78 -13.97
C LEU A 8 1.99 26.44 -14.84
N SER A 9 3.20 26.49 -14.35
CA SER A 9 4.35 25.97 -15.10
C SER A 9 4.66 24.49 -14.76
N ALA A 10 3.67 23.62 -14.96
CA ALA A 10 4.01 22.25 -15.28
C ALA A 10 4.76 22.31 -16.63
N PRO A 11 5.92 21.62 -16.79
CA PRO A 11 6.63 21.61 -18.06
C PRO A 11 5.66 21.17 -19.16
N PRO A 12 5.79 21.69 -20.38
CA PRO A 12 4.87 21.39 -21.47
C PRO A 12 4.75 19.88 -21.62
N ILE A 13 3.52 19.38 -21.51
CA ILE A 13 3.19 17.96 -21.61
C ILE A 13 3.40 17.59 -23.06
N GLY A 14 4.57 17.00 -23.39
CA GLY A 14 4.81 16.41 -24.69
C GLY A 14 3.80 15.30 -24.98
N PRO A 15 3.47 15.01 -26.24
CA PRO A 15 2.61 13.90 -26.62
C PRO A 15 3.17 12.60 -26.03
N GLY A 16 2.39 11.89 -25.19
CA GLY A 16 2.81 10.63 -24.53
C GLY A 16 2.78 10.61 -23.01
N ARG A 17 2.52 11.72 -22.32
CA ARG A 17 2.27 11.71 -20.88
C ARG A 17 0.81 11.40 -20.59
N TRP A 18 0.55 10.28 -19.92
CA TRP A 18 -0.77 9.88 -19.40
C TRP A 18 -1.14 10.68 -18.14
N VAL A 19 -1.05 12.01 -18.21
CA VAL A 19 -1.47 12.91 -17.13
C VAL A 19 -2.83 13.44 -17.49
N GLY A 20 -3.88 12.88 -16.90
CA GLY A 20 -5.20 13.47 -16.96
C GLY A 20 -5.26 14.66 -15.99
N VAL A 21 -5.60 15.85 -16.50
CA VAL A 21 -6.04 16.97 -15.65
C VAL A 21 -7.55 16.81 -15.49
N ASP A 22 -8.04 16.73 -14.24
CA ASP A 22 -9.48 16.73 -13.98
C ASP A 22 -10.07 18.08 -14.45
N ALA A 23 -10.73 18.07 -15.61
CA ALA A 23 -11.36 19.27 -16.18
C ALA A 23 -12.37 19.96 -15.22
N ARG A 24 -12.85 19.22 -14.19
CA ARG A 24 -13.77 19.74 -13.17
C ARG A 24 -13.06 20.32 -11.95
N ARG A 25 -11.76 20.04 -11.79
CA ARG A 25 -10.92 20.56 -10.70
C ARG A 25 -9.57 20.95 -11.29
N PRO A 26 -9.42 22.17 -11.79
CA PRO A 26 -8.16 22.68 -12.31
C PRO A 26 -7.05 22.49 -11.28
N GLY A 27 -5.94 21.86 -11.68
CA GLY A 27 -4.80 21.57 -10.80
C GLY A 27 -4.78 20.18 -10.14
N LYS A 28 -5.82 19.34 -10.31
CA LYS A 28 -5.78 17.95 -9.84
C LYS A 28 -5.08 17.05 -10.86
N ILE A 29 -3.91 16.53 -10.50
CA ILE A 29 -3.18 15.54 -11.28
C ILE A 29 -3.88 14.19 -11.11
N ILE A 30 -4.28 13.55 -12.21
CA ILE A 30 -4.81 12.19 -12.26
C ILE A 30 -3.71 11.31 -12.84
N LEU A 31 -3.30 10.30 -12.12
CA LEU A 31 -2.31 9.31 -12.51
C LEU A 31 -2.98 7.93 -12.58
N PRO A 32 -3.55 7.55 -13.74
CA PRO A 32 -4.30 6.30 -13.90
C PRO A 32 -3.50 5.06 -13.51
N GLN A 33 -2.19 5.06 -13.80
CA GLN A 33 -1.27 3.98 -13.48
C GLN A 33 -1.12 3.74 -11.97
N ILE A 34 -1.30 4.76 -11.14
CA ILE A 34 -1.28 4.62 -9.66
C ILE A 34 -2.48 3.80 -9.17
N ASP A 35 -3.67 4.08 -9.71
CA ASP A 35 -4.86 3.28 -9.38
C ASP A 35 -4.66 1.83 -9.85
N GLY A 36 -4.05 1.62 -11.03
CA GLY A 36 -3.72 0.28 -11.51
C GLY A 36 -2.70 -0.45 -10.62
N LEU A 37 -1.63 0.22 -10.18
CA LEU A 37 -0.67 -0.39 -9.24
C LEU A 37 -1.32 -0.77 -7.91
N ARG A 38 -2.26 0.05 -7.40
CA ARG A 38 -3.08 -0.33 -6.25
C ARG A 38 -3.93 -1.56 -6.54
N GLY A 39 -4.44 -1.68 -7.78
CA GLY A 39 -5.18 -2.85 -8.23
C GLY A 39 -4.32 -4.11 -8.21
N VAL A 40 -3.09 -4.04 -8.71
CA VAL A 40 -2.13 -5.15 -8.63
C VAL A 40 -1.86 -5.53 -7.17
N ALA A 41 -1.56 -4.54 -6.32
CA ALA A 41 -1.26 -4.77 -4.92
C ALA A 41 -2.40 -5.44 -4.15
N ILE A 42 -3.65 -4.95 -4.32
CA ILE A 42 -4.80 -5.56 -3.64
C ILE A 42 -5.11 -6.96 -4.15
N CYS A 43 -4.98 -7.21 -5.46
CA CYS A 43 -5.16 -8.54 -6.01
C CYS A 43 -4.14 -9.53 -5.43
N ALA A 44 -2.87 -9.14 -5.32
CA ALA A 44 -1.82 -9.98 -4.73
C ALA A 44 -2.12 -10.33 -3.26
N VAL A 45 -2.51 -9.34 -2.44
CA VAL A 45 -2.86 -9.54 -1.03
C VAL A 45 -4.10 -10.43 -0.87
N ILE A 46 -5.16 -10.18 -1.64
CA ILE A 46 -6.38 -11.01 -1.60
C ILE A 46 -6.07 -12.44 -2.04
N PHE A 47 -5.31 -12.59 -3.12
CA PHE A 47 -4.94 -13.91 -3.63
C PHE A 47 -4.18 -14.72 -2.59
N GLN A 48 -3.21 -14.10 -1.91
CA GLN A 48 -2.48 -14.76 -0.83
C GLN A 48 -3.41 -15.22 0.29
N HIS A 49 -4.23 -14.32 0.84
CA HIS A 49 -5.10 -14.68 1.96
C HIS A 49 -6.15 -15.73 1.60
N ALA A 50 -6.66 -15.70 0.36
CA ALA A 50 -7.73 -16.58 -0.08
C ALA A 50 -7.24 -17.96 -0.54
N PHE A 51 -6.05 -18.04 -1.15
CA PHE A 51 -5.68 -19.22 -1.93
C PHE A 51 -4.32 -19.82 -1.61
N SER A 52 -3.42 -19.11 -0.91
CA SER A 52 -2.05 -19.61 -0.67
C SER A 52 -2.02 -20.95 0.07
N HIS A 53 -2.90 -21.15 1.06
CA HIS A 53 -2.96 -22.37 1.85
C HIS A 53 -3.47 -23.58 1.04
N GLY A 54 -4.27 -23.37 -0.01
CA GLY A 54 -4.74 -24.44 -0.88
C GLY A 54 -3.82 -24.69 -2.08
N ILE A 55 -3.33 -23.63 -2.71
CA ILE A 55 -2.54 -23.73 -3.95
C ILE A 55 -1.08 -24.06 -3.65
N SER A 56 -0.47 -23.46 -2.61
CA SER A 56 0.94 -23.64 -2.33
C SER A 56 1.34 -25.10 -2.08
N PRO A 57 0.64 -25.88 -1.22
CA PRO A 57 0.93 -27.30 -1.05
C PRO A 57 0.75 -28.12 -2.33
N ALA A 58 -0.30 -27.84 -3.12
CA ALA A 58 -0.56 -28.55 -4.37
C ALA A 58 0.57 -28.30 -5.40
N LEU A 59 1.08 -27.07 -5.50
CA LEU A 59 2.19 -26.73 -6.39
C LEU A 59 3.53 -27.32 -5.90
N VAL A 60 3.78 -27.33 -4.59
CA VAL A 60 4.96 -28.01 -4.02
C VAL A 60 4.97 -29.49 -4.37
N ALA A 61 3.80 -30.16 -4.31
CA ALA A 61 3.66 -31.57 -4.69
C ALA A 61 3.98 -31.85 -6.17
N THR A 62 3.89 -30.85 -7.05
CA THR A 62 4.26 -30.98 -8.48
C THR A 62 5.77 -30.87 -8.73
N GLY A 63 6.58 -30.57 -7.71
CA GLY A 63 8.03 -30.38 -7.85
C GLY A 63 8.43 -29.07 -8.57
N VAL A 64 7.48 -28.19 -8.86
CA VAL A 64 7.75 -26.88 -9.47
C VAL A 64 8.31 -25.95 -8.41
N VAL A 65 9.62 -25.88 -8.34
CA VAL A 65 10.36 -24.99 -7.44
C VAL A 65 10.14 -23.53 -7.83
N GLY A 66 9.81 -22.67 -6.90
CA GLY A 66 9.76 -21.20 -7.08
C GLY A 66 8.38 -20.62 -7.35
N PHE A 67 7.49 -21.28 -8.08
CA PHE A 67 6.14 -20.74 -8.36
C PHE A 67 5.20 -20.72 -7.13
N PRO A 68 5.19 -21.74 -6.25
CA PRO A 68 4.43 -21.71 -4.98
C PRO A 68 4.77 -20.48 -4.15
N TYR A 69 5.98 -20.05 -4.22
CA TYR A 69 6.54 -18.97 -3.43
C TYR A 69 6.11 -17.59 -3.93
N LEU A 70 6.02 -17.40 -5.25
CA LEU A 70 5.44 -16.18 -5.82
C LEU A 70 3.98 -15.97 -5.38
N VAL A 71 3.22 -17.06 -5.28
CA VAL A 71 1.84 -17.07 -4.83
C VAL A 71 1.76 -16.77 -3.32
N GLY A 72 2.65 -17.34 -2.51
CA GLY A 72 2.72 -17.13 -1.06
C GLY A 72 3.21 -15.73 -0.66
N ASN A 73 3.88 -15.01 -1.55
CA ASN A 73 4.47 -13.70 -1.26
C ASN A 73 3.59 -12.49 -1.64
N GLY A 74 2.30 -12.69 -1.85
CA GLY A 74 1.35 -11.60 -2.13
C GLY A 74 1.28 -10.52 -1.04
N TRP A 75 1.69 -10.83 0.20
CA TRP A 75 1.83 -9.87 1.29
C TRP A 75 2.82 -8.73 0.98
N MET A 76 3.80 -8.95 0.08
CA MET A 76 4.69 -7.89 -0.40
C MET A 76 3.93 -6.74 -1.07
N GLY A 77 2.70 -6.98 -1.54
CA GLY A 77 1.78 -5.93 -2.01
C GLY A 77 1.51 -4.85 -0.96
N VAL A 78 1.67 -5.15 0.34
CA VAL A 78 1.58 -4.16 1.43
C VAL A 78 2.70 -3.12 1.31
N SER A 79 3.94 -3.52 1.04
CA SER A 79 5.06 -2.58 0.82
C SER A 79 4.77 -1.67 -0.38
N LEU A 80 4.20 -2.21 -1.46
CA LEU A 80 3.76 -1.40 -2.59
C LEU A 80 2.68 -0.39 -2.18
N PHE A 81 1.71 -0.78 -1.34
CA PHE A 81 0.71 0.17 -0.82
C PHE A 81 1.34 1.29 -0.01
N PHE A 82 2.30 1.00 0.85
CA PHE A 82 2.99 2.02 1.65
C PHE A 82 3.77 3.00 0.76
N ILE A 83 4.49 2.50 -0.24
CA ILE A 83 5.20 3.34 -1.22
C ILE A 83 4.22 4.23 -2.01
N LEU A 84 3.10 3.65 -2.49
CA LEU A 84 2.06 4.39 -3.20
C LEU A 84 1.38 5.44 -2.30
N SER A 85 1.17 5.14 -1.00
CA SER A 85 0.65 6.10 -0.03
C SER A 85 1.65 7.23 0.21
N GLY A 86 2.94 6.91 0.41
CA GLY A 86 4.00 7.89 0.52
C GLY A 86 4.06 8.83 -0.70
N PHE A 87 4.00 8.26 -1.91
CA PHE A 87 3.99 9.02 -3.16
C PHE A 87 2.76 9.95 -3.26
N VAL A 88 1.55 9.40 -3.17
CA VAL A 88 0.32 10.15 -3.42
C VAL A 88 0.04 11.20 -2.36
N LEU A 89 0.35 10.91 -1.09
CA LEU A 89 0.10 11.84 0.00
C LEU A 89 1.10 12.98 0.04
N SER A 90 2.35 12.75 -0.34
CA SER A 90 3.38 13.79 -0.35
C SER A 90 3.33 14.65 -1.62
N LEU A 91 2.94 14.10 -2.77
CA LEU A 91 3.00 14.77 -4.07
C LEU A 91 2.39 16.19 -4.09
N PRO A 92 1.22 16.46 -3.48
CA PRO A 92 0.63 17.81 -3.44
C PRO A 92 1.43 18.82 -2.61
N TYR A 93 2.27 18.33 -1.71
CA TYR A 93 3.06 19.13 -0.75
C TYR A 93 4.55 19.16 -1.09
N THR A 94 4.97 18.42 -2.12
CA THR A 94 6.34 18.41 -2.61
C THR A 94 6.63 19.69 -3.38
N GLY A 95 7.67 20.42 -3.01
CA GLY A 95 8.07 21.69 -3.64
C GLY A 95 9.33 22.26 -2.98
N ALA A 96 9.68 23.50 -3.31
CA ALA A 96 10.75 24.23 -2.64
C ALA A 96 10.38 24.55 -1.19
N GLU A 97 9.08 24.78 -0.94
CA GLU A 97 8.51 24.97 0.39
C GLU A 97 7.31 24.03 0.54
N THR A 98 7.09 23.54 1.75
CA THR A 98 5.90 22.76 2.08
C THR A 98 4.85 23.64 2.73
N LYS A 99 3.57 23.41 2.35
CA LYS A 99 2.43 24.09 2.98
C LYS A 99 2.24 23.69 4.45
N PHE A 100 2.88 22.63 4.91
CA PHE A 100 2.77 22.17 6.30
C PHE A 100 3.48 23.05 7.34
N TYR A 101 4.18 24.09 6.92
CA TYR A 101 4.58 25.14 7.84
C TYR A 101 3.39 25.92 8.42
N ASP A 102 2.24 25.90 7.72
CA ASP A 102 0.97 26.40 8.26
C ASP A 102 0.20 25.27 8.98
N PRO A 103 -0.03 25.37 10.31
CA PRO A 103 -0.80 24.37 11.04
C PRO A 103 -2.22 24.17 10.50
N ALA A 104 -2.84 25.17 9.89
CA ALA A 104 -4.18 25.07 9.31
C ALA A 104 -4.20 24.08 8.12
N GLU A 105 -3.14 24.03 7.34
CA GLU A 105 -2.99 23.04 6.26
C GLU A 105 -2.84 21.62 6.82
N ALA A 106 -2.08 21.43 7.91
CA ALA A 106 -1.96 20.14 8.57
C ALA A 106 -3.32 19.66 9.13
N ILE A 107 -4.06 20.54 9.79
CA ILE A 107 -5.41 20.23 10.30
C ILE A 107 -6.36 19.88 9.15
N THR A 108 -6.30 20.63 8.06
CA THR A 108 -7.11 20.36 6.86
C THR A 108 -6.76 19.00 6.23
N PHE A 109 -5.48 18.67 6.19
CA PHE A 109 -5.00 17.35 5.74
C PHE A 109 -5.54 16.24 6.64
N TYR A 110 -5.40 16.36 7.97
CA TYR A 110 -5.89 15.35 8.92
C TYR A 110 -7.41 15.16 8.82
N LYS A 111 -8.19 16.23 8.73
CA LYS A 111 -9.65 16.14 8.56
C LYS A 111 -10.03 15.40 7.27
N ARG A 112 -9.31 15.63 6.16
CA ARG A 112 -9.54 14.90 4.90
C ARG A 112 -9.21 13.42 5.02
N ARG A 113 -8.10 13.08 5.68
CA ARG A 113 -7.68 11.69 5.91
C ARG A 113 -8.64 10.95 6.83
N ALA A 114 -8.99 11.56 7.97
CA ALA A 114 -9.93 10.99 8.92
C ALA A 114 -11.28 10.67 8.26
N ARG A 115 -11.86 11.62 7.53
CA ARG A 115 -13.13 11.41 6.80
C ARG A 115 -13.07 10.27 5.79
N ARG A 116 -11.91 10.01 5.21
CA ARG A 116 -11.73 8.96 4.23
C ARG A 116 -11.50 7.59 4.84
N LEU A 117 -10.70 7.48 5.91
CA LEU A 117 -10.26 6.21 6.46
C LEU A 117 -11.14 5.74 7.62
N LEU A 118 -11.40 6.62 8.58
CA LEU A 118 -11.98 6.21 9.86
C LEU A 118 -13.39 5.61 9.76
N PRO A 119 -14.32 6.09 8.90
CA PRO A 119 -15.67 5.52 8.88
C PRO A 119 -15.69 4.04 8.51
N LEU A 120 -15.05 3.67 7.40
CA LEU A 120 -15.03 2.28 6.94
C LEU A 120 -14.15 1.40 7.84
N PHE A 121 -13.03 1.95 8.34
CA PHE A 121 -12.18 1.27 9.31
C PHE A 121 -12.94 0.91 10.59
N ALA A 122 -13.68 1.86 11.17
CA ALA A 122 -14.49 1.62 12.36
C ALA A 122 -15.58 0.58 12.13
N ILE A 123 -16.31 0.68 11.00
CA ILE A 123 -17.33 -0.32 10.63
C ILE A 123 -16.67 -1.71 10.49
N GLY A 124 -15.51 -1.79 9.83
CA GLY A 124 -14.77 -3.04 9.71
C GLY A 124 -14.34 -3.63 11.05
N CYS A 125 -13.91 -2.78 12.01
CA CYS A 125 -13.60 -3.21 13.38
C CYS A 125 -14.84 -3.77 14.10
N PHE A 126 -15.98 -3.09 14.00
CA PHE A 126 -17.24 -3.57 14.63
C PHE A 126 -17.74 -4.87 14.01
N VAL A 127 -17.72 -4.98 12.68
CA VAL A 127 -18.12 -6.23 12.00
C VAL A 127 -17.15 -7.35 12.39
N GLY A 128 -15.86 -7.09 12.38
CA GLY A 128 -14.86 -8.08 12.80
C GLY A 128 -14.98 -8.47 14.27
N TYR A 129 -15.33 -7.54 15.16
CA TYR A 129 -15.63 -7.82 16.57
C TYR A 129 -16.75 -8.87 16.71
N VAL A 130 -17.82 -8.71 15.92
CA VAL A 130 -18.95 -9.66 15.93
C VAL A 130 -18.59 -10.99 15.26
N VAL A 131 -17.99 -10.94 14.07
CA VAL A 131 -17.68 -12.15 13.25
C VAL A 131 -16.64 -13.02 13.94
N ASN A 132 -15.62 -12.43 14.54
CA ASN A 132 -14.50 -13.16 15.16
C ASN A 132 -14.69 -13.37 16.67
N HIS A 133 -15.84 -12.99 17.22
CA HIS A 133 -16.11 -13.09 18.68
C HIS A 133 -14.96 -12.46 19.52
N ALA A 134 -14.39 -11.36 19.03
CA ALA A 134 -13.28 -10.69 19.68
C ALA A 134 -13.72 -10.07 21.02
N THR A 135 -12.77 -9.74 21.89
CA THR A 135 -13.09 -9.07 23.17
C THR A 135 -13.35 -7.57 22.96
N LEU A 136 -14.06 -6.94 23.91
CA LEU A 136 -14.22 -5.49 23.90
C LEU A 136 -12.86 -4.78 23.99
N GLY A 137 -11.89 -5.35 24.72
CA GLY A 137 -10.52 -4.85 24.78
C GLY A 137 -9.85 -4.83 23.42
N SER A 138 -9.94 -5.92 22.66
CA SER A 138 -9.41 -6.00 21.27
C SER A 138 -10.07 -4.95 20.36
N LEU A 139 -11.39 -4.76 20.48
CA LEU A 139 -12.09 -3.73 19.70
C LEU A 139 -11.59 -2.32 20.05
N LEU A 140 -11.45 -1.98 21.33
CA LEU A 140 -10.97 -0.67 21.76
C LEU A 140 -9.52 -0.42 21.35
N LEU A 141 -8.65 -1.42 21.48
CA LEU A 141 -7.25 -1.35 21.02
C LEU A 141 -7.19 -1.13 19.51
N ALA A 142 -8.04 -1.82 18.74
CA ALA A 142 -8.09 -1.66 17.28
C ALA A 142 -8.60 -0.26 16.90
N LEU A 143 -9.73 0.18 17.44
CA LEU A 143 -10.32 1.50 17.13
C LEU A 143 -9.39 2.67 17.47
N THR A 144 -8.60 2.54 18.53
CA THR A 144 -7.60 3.54 18.94
C THR A 144 -6.26 3.35 18.25
N THR A 145 -6.10 2.31 17.43
CA THR A 145 -4.83 1.89 16.79
C THR A 145 -3.73 1.51 17.78
N MET A 146 -4.07 1.34 19.07
CA MET A 146 -3.11 0.97 20.11
C MET A 146 -2.71 -0.51 20.08
N SER A 147 -3.44 -1.35 19.36
CA SER A 147 -3.07 -2.75 19.12
C SER A 147 -1.67 -2.89 18.52
N MET A 148 -1.19 -1.90 17.76
CA MET A 148 0.17 -1.89 17.20
C MET A 148 1.29 -1.89 18.25
N PHE A 149 0.99 -1.51 19.48
CA PHE A 149 1.95 -1.47 20.60
C PHE A 149 1.79 -2.65 21.57
N SER A 150 0.91 -3.59 21.24
CA SER A 150 0.70 -4.83 21.98
C SER A 150 1.23 -6.00 21.19
N ALA A 151 2.06 -6.86 21.79
CA ALA A 151 2.57 -8.05 21.12
C ALA A 151 1.44 -9.03 20.76
N ASP A 152 0.44 -9.18 21.62
CA ASP A 152 -0.68 -10.13 21.44
C ASP A 152 -1.75 -9.59 20.47
N GLU A 153 -1.91 -8.28 20.37
CA GLU A 153 -2.95 -7.62 19.56
C GLU A 153 -2.40 -6.91 18.32
N PHE A 154 -1.11 -7.08 18.01
CA PHE A 154 -0.50 -6.48 16.82
C PHE A 154 -1.27 -6.86 15.55
N PHE A 155 -1.68 -8.11 15.44
CA PHE A 155 -2.70 -8.56 14.50
C PHE A 155 -4.05 -8.47 15.17
N PRO A 156 -4.83 -7.41 14.95
CA PRO A 156 -6.06 -7.21 15.70
C PRO A 156 -7.00 -8.39 15.54
N HIS A 157 -7.46 -8.97 16.65
CA HIS A 157 -8.40 -10.10 16.61
C HIS A 157 -9.71 -9.74 15.90
N VAL A 158 -10.06 -8.45 15.82
CA VAL A 158 -11.22 -7.99 15.05
C VAL A 158 -11.03 -8.18 13.54
N ASN A 159 -9.83 -7.95 13.01
CA ASN A 159 -9.49 -8.18 11.61
C ASN A 159 -7.96 -8.13 11.45
N ALA A 160 -7.33 -9.27 11.36
CA ALA A 160 -5.87 -9.39 11.40
C ALA A 160 -5.14 -8.44 10.40
N PRO A 161 -5.52 -8.32 9.11
CA PRO A 161 -4.87 -7.39 8.18
C PRO A 161 -4.92 -5.91 8.56
N PHE A 162 -5.74 -5.49 9.52
CA PHE A 162 -5.88 -4.08 9.90
C PHE A 162 -4.62 -3.46 10.49
N TRP A 163 -3.63 -4.26 10.90
CA TRP A 163 -2.33 -3.74 11.32
C TRP A 163 -1.71 -2.78 10.28
N THR A 164 -1.88 -3.05 8.98
CA THR A 164 -1.35 -2.20 7.92
C THR A 164 -2.11 -0.89 7.74
N LEU A 165 -3.44 -0.90 7.97
CA LEU A 165 -4.24 0.32 7.97
C LEU A 165 -3.88 1.23 9.14
N MET A 166 -3.57 0.65 10.29
CA MET A 166 -3.07 1.40 11.45
C MET A 166 -1.72 2.05 11.14
N LEU A 167 -0.80 1.33 10.47
CA LEU A 167 0.45 1.91 9.96
C LEU A 167 0.18 3.09 9.03
N GLU A 168 -0.77 2.99 8.11
CA GLU A 168 -1.14 4.09 7.21
C GLU A 168 -1.71 5.30 7.97
N ILE A 169 -2.48 5.07 9.04
CA ILE A 169 -2.97 6.14 9.92
C ILE A 169 -1.78 6.84 10.60
N TRP A 170 -0.86 6.10 11.21
CA TRP A 170 0.32 6.65 11.87
C TRP A 170 1.27 7.37 10.92
N PHE A 171 1.45 6.82 9.71
CA PHE A 171 2.17 7.53 8.67
C PHE A 171 1.48 8.85 8.29
N SER A 172 0.14 8.84 8.15
CA SER A 172 -0.60 10.07 7.86
C SER A 172 -0.42 11.11 8.97
N ILE A 173 -0.34 10.69 10.24
CA ILE A 173 -0.04 11.58 11.37
C ILE A 173 1.37 12.16 11.25
N SER A 174 2.34 11.34 10.86
CA SER A 174 3.76 11.72 10.75
C SER A 174 4.08 12.54 9.51
N LEU A 175 3.25 12.48 8.47
CA LEU A 175 3.54 13.07 7.15
C LEU A 175 3.89 14.57 7.19
N PRO A 176 3.15 15.45 7.90
CA PRO A 176 3.52 16.87 7.96
C PRO A 176 4.94 17.09 8.51
N ALA A 177 5.31 16.39 9.56
CA ALA A 177 6.66 16.48 10.15
C ALA A 177 7.73 15.94 9.18
N LEU A 178 7.48 14.83 8.51
CA LEU A 178 8.36 14.25 7.49
C LEU A 178 8.55 15.21 6.30
N MET A 179 7.49 15.89 5.86
CA MET A 179 7.56 16.87 4.77
C MET A 179 8.37 18.11 5.17
N ILE A 180 8.17 18.62 6.38
CA ILE A 180 8.98 19.73 6.93
C ILE A 180 10.44 19.31 7.00
N ALA A 181 10.74 18.13 7.52
CA ALA A 181 12.09 17.59 7.59
C ALA A 181 12.70 17.42 6.17
N ALA A 182 11.93 16.91 5.21
CA ALA A 182 12.39 16.70 3.84
C ALA A 182 12.74 18.02 3.12
N VAL A 183 11.97 19.07 3.36
CA VAL A 183 12.27 20.42 2.81
C VAL A 183 13.49 21.04 3.52
N ARG A 184 13.58 20.89 4.86
CA ARG A 184 14.64 21.50 5.65
C ARG A 184 16.00 20.82 5.48
N PHE A 185 16.03 19.50 5.48
CA PHE A 185 17.25 18.69 5.49
C PHE A 185 17.56 18.01 4.15
N GLY A 186 16.60 17.97 3.26
CA GLY A 186 16.67 17.29 1.97
C GLY A 186 16.08 15.88 2.00
N TYR A 187 15.36 15.51 0.93
CA TYR A 187 14.64 14.24 0.81
C TYR A 187 15.54 13.01 0.97
N TRP A 188 16.76 13.06 0.43
CA TRP A 188 17.72 11.95 0.51
C TRP A 188 18.27 11.72 1.93
N ARG A 189 18.48 12.79 2.70
CA ARG A 189 18.90 12.66 4.10
C ARG A 189 17.78 12.09 4.97
N VAL A 190 16.53 12.52 4.74
CA VAL A 190 15.38 11.97 5.44
C VAL A 190 15.18 10.49 5.08
N PHE A 191 15.35 10.12 3.79
CA PHE A 191 15.33 8.73 3.38
C PHE A 191 16.44 7.92 4.05
N ALA A 192 17.68 8.40 4.04
CA ALA A 192 18.79 7.69 4.67
C ALA A 192 18.57 7.48 6.18
N ALA A 193 18.04 8.50 6.88
CA ALA A 193 17.70 8.39 8.30
C ALA A 193 16.54 7.39 8.53
N ALA A 194 15.48 7.44 7.72
CA ALA A 194 14.37 6.51 7.79
C ALA A 194 14.82 5.06 7.51
N ALA A 195 15.60 4.84 6.45
CA ALA A 195 16.14 3.54 6.07
C ALA A 195 17.07 2.97 7.14
N ALA A 196 17.97 3.80 7.70
CA ALA A 196 18.85 3.39 8.79
C ALA A 196 18.06 3.00 10.06
N THR A 197 17.09 3.82 10.45
CA THR A 197 16.22 3.54 11.60
C THR A 197 15.46 2.24 11.40
N ALA A 198 14.81 2.09 10.24
CA ALA A 198 14.05 0.89 9.91
C ALA A 198 14.95 -0.36 9.89
N LEU A 199 16.13 -0.27 9.27
CA LEU A 199 17.09 -1.38 9.20
C LEU A 199 17.57 -1.80 10.59
N ILE A 200 17.96 -0.85 11.45
CA ILE A 200 18.40 -1.14 12.82
C ILE A 200 17.30 -1.86 13.60
N ILE A 201 16.06 -1.34 13.56
CA ILE A 201 14.94 -1.94 14.30
C ILE A 201 14.62 -3.33 13.76
N ARG A 202 14.64 -3.54 12.45
CA ARG A 202 14.43 -4.86 11.84
C ARG A 202 15.53 -5.84 12.21
N LEU A 203 16.80 -5.44 12.14
CA LEU A 203 17.92 -6.30 12.54
C LEU A 203 17.83 -6.70 14.01
N VAL A 204 17.51 -5.76 14.90
CA VAL A 204 17.27 -6.06 16.31
C VAL A 204 16.05 -6.95 16.49
N GLY A 205 14.93 -6.61 15.84
CA GLY A 205 13.68 -7.35 15.94
C GLY A 205 13.76 -8.79 15.44
N THR A 206 14.62 -9.08 14.45
CA THR A 206 14.84 -10.44 13.97
C THR A 206 15.65 -11.32 14.95
N GLN A 207 16.39 -10.71 15.88
CA GLN A 207 17.14 -11.42 16.91
C GLN A 207 16.33 -11.64 18.18
N LEU A 208 15.32 -10.83 18.43
CA LEU A 208 14.47 -10.95 19.59
C LEU A 208 13.40 -12.03 19.31
N SER A 209 13.28 -12.98 20.24
CA SER A 209 12.18 -13.97 20.23
C SER A 209 10.91 -13.28 20.68
N VAL A 210 10.24 -12.57 19.76
CA VAL A 210 8.89 -12.06 20.01
C VAL A 210 7.92 -13.25 19.84
N PRO A 211 6.92 -13.43 20.74
CA PRO A 211 5.93 -14.48 20.58
C PRO A 211 5.40 -14.49 19.16
N ALA A 212 5.55 -15.65 18.53
CA ALA A 212 5.40 -15.77 17.09
C ALA A 212 3.93 -15.59 16.70
N VAL A 213 3.71 -14.57 15.93
CA VAL A 213 2.60 -14.60 14.98
C VAL A 213 2.88 -15.75 14.00
N PRO A 214 1.86 -16.52 13.58
CA PRO A 214 2.07 -17.59 12.63
C PRO A 214 2.70 -17.10 11.34
N GLY A 215 3.97 -17.37 11.14
CA GLY A 215 4.73 -17.02 9.95
C GLY A 215 6.06 -16.31 10.25
N PRO A 216 7.11 -16.58 9.47
CA PRO A 216 8.44 -16.02 9.70
C PRO A 216 8.59 -14.57 9.23
N TYR A 217 7.54 -13.97 8.64
CA TYR A 217 7.64 -12.79 7.80
C TYR A 217 7.24 -11.49 8.48
N ILE A 218 6.38 -11.53 9.48
CA ILE A 218 5.79 -10.35 10.11
C ILE A 218 5.90 -10.48 11.63
N ASN A 219 6.39 -9.44 12.27
CA ASN A 219 6.64 -9.41 13.70
C ASN A 219 6.38 -7.98 14.21
N PRO A 220 5.80 -7.81 15.40
CA PRO A 220 5.45 -6.49 15.94
C PRO A 220 6.58 -5.46 15.94
N LEU A 221 7.83 -5.89 16.07
CA LEU A 221 8.99 -4.99 16.00
C LEU A 221 9.41 -4.69 14.57
N THR A 222 9.57 -5.73 13.72
CA THR A 222 10.03 -5.57 12.33
C THR A 222 9.02 -4.88 11.45
N ASP A 223 7.75 -4.86 11.86
CA ASP A 223 6.64 -4.24 11.15
C ASP A 223 5.99 -3.09 11.92
N SER A 224 6.67 -2.56 12.94
CA SER A 224 6.26 -1.35 13.65
C SER A 224 6.33 -0.10 12.75
N VAL A 225 5.70 0.99 13.20
CA VAL A 225 5.73 2.28 12.47
C VAL A 225 7.14 2.71 12.09
N PRO A 226 8.11 2.78 13.02
CA PRO A 226 9.48 3.20 12.69
C PRO A 226 10.23 2.14 11.84
N ALA A 227 9.86 0.87 11.91
CA ALA A 227 10.47 -0.18 11.10
C ALA A 227 9.94 -0.23 9.66
N ARG A 228 8.81 0.41 9.37
CA ARG A 228 8.20 0.46 8.03
C ARG A 228 8.14 1.87 7.45
N ILE A 229 8.71 2.86 8.15
CA ILE A 229 8.68 4.26 7.72
C ILE A 229 9.44 4.48 6.41
N ASP A 230 10.48 3.70 6.15
CA ASP A 230 11.27 3.74 4.93
C ASP A 230 10.44 3.47 3.67
N ASP A 231 9.48 2.55 3.72
CA ASP A 231 8.57 2.27 2.59
C ASP A 231 7.82 3.54 2.16
N PHE A 232 7.29 4.30 3.12
CA PHE A 232 6.58 5.54 2.84
C PHE A 232 7.52 6.64 2.35
N VAL A 233 8.71 6.77 2.97
CA VAL A 233 9.68 7.79 2.58
C VAL A 233 10.27 7.52 1.20
N VAL A 234 10.43 6.26 0.79
CA VAL A 234 10.72 5.88 -0.60
C VAL A 234 9.69 6.49 -1.54
N GLY A 235 8.40 6.36 -1.24
CA GLY A 235 7.32 6.98 -2.01
C GLY A 235 7.43 8.52 -2.06
N MET A 236 7.81 9.17 -0.95
CA MET A 236 8.04 10.61 -0.91
C MET A 236 9.20 11.03 -1.82
N VAL A 237 10.30 10.27 -1.85
CA VAL A 237 11.44 10.51 -2.75
C VAL A 237 11.01 10.38 -4.21
N VAL A 238 10.25 9.32 -4.55
CA VAL A 238 9.73 9.17 -5.93
C VAL A 238 8.81 10.32 -6.31
N ALA A 239 8.00 10.85 -5.38
CA ALA A 239 7.17 12.04 -5.62
C ALA A 239 8.02 13.28 -5.93
N LYS A 240 9.14 13.45 -5.23
CA LYS A 240 10.10 14.53 -5.49
C LYS A 240 10.74 14.37 -6.87
N LEU A 241 11.25 13.19 -7.20
CA LEU A 241 11.86 12.92 -8.51
C LEU A 241 10.86 13.12 -9.66
N TYR A 242 9.60 12.71 -9.47
CA TYR A 242 8.54 12.92 -10.44
C TYR A 242 8.24 14.41 -10.64
N ARG A 243 8.11 15.18 -9.55
CA ARG A 243 7.82 16.62 -9.60
C ARG A 243 8.94 17.43 -10.23
N ASP A 244 10.20 17.08 -9.95
CA ASP A 244 11.37 17.75 -10.50
C ASP A 244 11.64 17.37 -11.96
N GLY A 245 10.86 16.46 -12.55
CA GLY A 245 11.01 16.04 -13.94
C GLY A 245 12.22 15.13 -14.20
N HIS A 246 12.74 14.47 -13.15
CA HIS A 246 13.88 13.56 -13.30
C HIS A 246 13.52 12.21 -13.94
N LEU A 247 12.22 11.87 -14.03
CA LEU A 247 11.79 10.64 -14.69
C LEU A 247 11.76 10.84 -16.22
N ARG A 248 12.81 10.35 -16.89
CA ARG A 248 13.02 10.43 -18.32
C ARG A 248 12.49 9.18 -19.03
N GLU A 249 12.52 9.18 -20.36
CA GLU A 249 12.11 8.01 -21.17
C GLU A 249 12.90 6.75 -20.79
N ALA A 250 14.19 6.84 -20.54
CA ALA A 250 15.01 5.72 -20.08
C ALA A 250 14.49 5.08 -18.79
N SER A 251 13.75 5.84 -17.94
CA SER A 251 13.17 5.32 -16.70
C SER A 251 12.11 4.24 -16.93
N GLN A 252 11.53 4.12 -18.12
CA GLN A 252 10.58 3.05 -18.45
C GLN A 252 11.16 1.64 -18.27
N TRP A 253 12.47 1.48 -18.44
CA TRP A 253 13.15 0.20 -18.32
C TRP A 253 13.42 -0.22 -16.87
N LEU A 254 13.23 0.67 -15.91
CA LEU A 254 13.39 0.35 -14.47
C LEU A 254 12.42 -0.72 -13.98
N SER A 255 11.33 -0.99 -14.71
CA SER A 255 10.42 -2.11 -14.36
C SER A 255 11.10 -3.46 -14.43
N VAL A 256 12.03 -3.68 -15.37
CA VAL A 256 12.71 -4.97 -15.53
C VAL A 256 13.55 -5.31 -14.30
N PRO A 257 14.56 -4.52 -13.91
CA PRO A 257 15.31 -4.79 -12.69
C PRO A 257 14.42 -4.68 -11.44
N GLY A 258 13.41 -3.79 -11.41
CA GLY A 258 12.49 -3.66 -10.30
C GLY A 258 11.71 -4.93 -10.02
N VAL A 259 11.09 -5.52 -11.04
CA VAL A 259 10.38 -6.80 -10.92
C VAL A 259 11.35 -7.93 -10.55
N ALA A 260 12.53 -7.97 -11.16
CA ALA A 260 13.55 -8.99 -10.83
C ALA A 260 13.93 -8.91 -9.33
N VAL A 261 14.17 -7.71 -8.81
CA VAL A 261 14.47 -7.47 -7.38
C VAL A 261 13.32 -7.93 -6.48
N VAL A 262 12.07 -7.63 -6.83
CA VAL A 262 10.89 -8.06 -6.05
C VAL A 262 10.78 -9.59 -6.05
N VAL A 263 10.96 -10.25 -7.20
CA VAL A 263 10.92 -11.72 -7.31
C VAL A 263 12.05 -12.36 -6.50
N LEU A 264 13.29 -11.86 -6.64
CA LEU A 264 14.44 -12.36 -5.87
C LEU A 264 14.26 -12.14 -4.36
N SER A 265 13.65 -11.02 -3.96
CA SER A 265 13.30 -10.80 -2.54
C SER A 265 12.27 -11.82 -2.06
N GLY A 266 11.27 -12.14 -2.87
CA GLY A 266 10.31 -13.21 -2.58
C GLY A 266 10.99 -14.55 -2.36
N ILE A 267 11.91 -14.95 -3.23
CA ILE A 267 12.72 -16.16 -3.08
C ILE A 267 13.53 -16.10 -1.76
N GLY A 268 14.14 -14.94 -1.47
CA GLY A 268 14.89 -14.75 -0.22
C GLY A 268 14.02 -14.96 1.03
N TRP A 269 12.78 -14.45 1.02
CA TRP A 269 11.83 -14.68 2.10
C TRP A 269 11.48 -16.16 2.27
N ASP A 270 11.34 -16.90 1.17
CA ASP A 270 11.08 -18.34 1.24
C ASP A 270 12.26 -19.15 1.77
N LEU A 271 13.47 -18.74 1.41
CA LEU A 271 14.68 -19.36 1.99
C LEU A 271 14.76 -19.12 3.50
N ILE A 272 14.32 -17.96 3.99
CA ILE A 272 14.21 -17.68 5.42
C ILE A 272 13.13 -18.59 6.07
N ALA A 273 11.98 -18.72 5.41
CA ALA A 273 10.89 -19.57 5.90
C ALA A 273 11.28 -21.04 6.03
N GLN A 274 12.11 -21.50 5.11
CA GLN A 274 12.65 -22.88 5.12
C GLN A 274 13.82 -23.06 6.09
N GLY A 275 14.26 -21.99 6.77
CA GLY A 275 15.43 -22.03 7.67
C GLY A 275 16.77 -22.12 6.94
N ILE A 276 16.81 -21.98 5.61
CA ILE A 276 18.03 -22.02 4.79
C ILE A 276 18.80 -20.69 4.93
N ALA A 277 18.10 -19.58 4.90
CA ALA A 277 18.70 -18.25 5.12
C ALA A 277 18.45 -17.79 6.57
N PRO A 278 19.39 -17.07 7.18
CA PRO A 278 19.25 -16.59 8.55
C PRO A 278 18.21 -15.45 8.61
N ARG A 279 17.47 -15.34 9.72
CA ARG A 279 16.36 -14.39 9.92
C ARG A 279 16.75 -12.93 9.72
N TRP A 280 17.98 -12.53 10.06
CA TRP A 280 18.44 -11.14 9.91
C TRP A 280 18.41 -10.65 8.44
N VAL A 281 18.52 -11.59 7.47
CA VAL A 281 18.39 -11.26 6.04
C VAL A 281 17.03 -10.61 5.75
N GLY A 282 15.97 -11.01 6.45
CA GLY A 282 14.63 -10.40 6.33
C GLY A 282 14.63 -8.91 6.65
N GLY A 283 15.44 -8.45 7.60
CA GLY A 283 15.59 -7.03 7.91
C GLY A 283 16.10 -6.21 6.72
N VAL A 284 16.97 -6.81 5.90
CA VAL A 284 17.51 -6.18 4.68
C VAL A 284 16.55 -6.33 3.51
N LEU A 285 15.91 -7.50 3.37
CA LEU A 285 15.01 -7.80 2.24
C LEU A 285 13.85 -6.83 2.13
N ASN A 286 13.33 -6.31 3.23
CA ASN A 286 12.28 -5.27 3.18
C ASN A 286 12.73 -4.05 2.38
N LEU A 287 13.93 -3.51 2.68
CA LEU A 287 14.46 -2.34 1.96
C LEU A 287 14.74 -2.66 0.49
N VAL A 288 15.25 -3.86 0.20
CA VAL A 288 15.50 -4.34 -1.17
C VAL A 288 14.18 -4.44 -1.94
N THR A 289 13.14 -5.03 -1.34
CA THR A 289 11.80 -5.12 -1.90
C THR A 289 11.23 -3.73 -2.22
N SER A 290 11.35 -2.79 -1.27
CA SER A 290 10.86 -1.42 -1.45
C SER A 290 11.60 -0.68 -2.55
N THR A 291 12.90 -0.92 -2.72
CA THR A 291 13.68 -0.41 -3.83
C THR A 291 13.18 -0.97 -5.17
N GLY A 292 12.91 -2.28 -5.24
CA GLY A 292 12.32 -2.91 -6.41
C GLY A 292 10.97 -2.30 -6.80
N PHE A 293 10.07 -2.11 -5.84
CA PHE A 293 8.78 -1.45 -6.09
C PHE A 293 8.91 0.03 -6.45
N ALA A 294 9.89 0.75 -5.89
CA ALA A 294 10.19 2.12 -6.31
C ALA A 294 10.61 2.18 -7.78
N CYS A 295 11.45 1.25 -8.24
CA CYS A 295 11.83 1.13 -9.65
C CYS A 295 10.59 0.87 -10.54
N VAL A 296 9.69 -0.03 -10.15
CA VAL A 296 8.44 -0.30 -10.86
C VAL A 296 7.57 0.97 -10.90
N LEU A 297 7.41 1.68 -9.78
CA LEU A 297 6.64 2.92 -9.72
C LEU A 297 7.25 4.00 -10.62
N MET A 298 8.56 4.22 -10.56
CA MET A 298 9.24 5.18 -11.42
C MET A 298 9.08 4.82 -12.90
N SER A 299 9.16 3.52 -13.24
CA SER A 299 8.89 3.05 -14.59
C SER A 299 7.47 3.35 -15.04
N CYS A 300 6.46 3.09 -14.21
CA CYS A 300 5.06 3.40 -14.53
C CYS A 300 4.80 4.90 -14.75
N LEU A 301 5.56 5.76 -14.08
CA LEU A 301 5.44 7.22 -14.17
C LEU A 301 6.26 7.83 -15.31
N ALA A 302 7.17 7.05 -15.91
CA ALA A 302 8.00 7.52 -17.01
C ALA A 302 7.17 7.77 -18.28
N PRO A 303 7.59 8.72 -19.13
CA PRO A 303 6.99 8.91 -20.46
C PRO A 303 7.06 7.61 -21.29
N TRP A 304 6.01 7.34 -22.05
CA TRP A 304 5.92 6.18 -22.99
C TRP A 304 6.06 4.78 -22.34
N SER A 305 5.88 4.68 -21.02
CA SER A 305 6.01 3.42 -20.31
C SER A 305 4.95 2.39 -20.72
N GLY A 306 5.40 1.25 -21.25
CA GLY A 306 4.52 0.10 -21.54
C GLY A 306 3.85 -0.45 -20.28
N VAL A 307 4.58 -0.51 -19.15
CA VAL A 307 4.04 -0.91 -17.85
C VAL A 307 3.04 0.12 -17.32
N GLY A 308 3.33 1.43 -17.51
CA GLY A 308 2.39 2.51 -17.18
C GLY A 308 1.11 2.41 -18.01
N HIS A 309 1.20 2.00 -19.29
CA HIS A 309 0.02 1.74 -20.12
C HIS A 309 -0.77 0.53 -19.62
N ALA A 310 -0.10 -0.59 -19.35
CA ALA A 310 -0.73 -1.80 -18.85
C ALA A 310 -1.43 -1.58 -17.50
N THR A 311 -0.79 -0.87 -16.58
CA THR A 311 -1.39 -0.52 -15.27
C THR A 311 -2.51 0.52 -15.39
N SER A 312 -2.60 1.24 -16.51
CA SER A 312 -3.72 2.16 -16.80
C SER A 312 -4.97 1.45 -17.33
N TRP A 313 -4.92 0.11 -17.49
CA TRP A 313 -6.07 -0.68 -17.93
C TRP A 313 -7.27 -0.50 -16.99
N ARG A 314 -8.43 -0.16 -17.57
CA ARG A 314 -9.60 0.30 -16.82
C ARG A 314 -10.10 -0.68 -15.73
N PRO A 315 -10.24 -1.99 -15.97
CA PRO A 315 -10.67 -2.91 -14.91
C PRO A 315 -9.73 -2.89 -13.71
N LEU A 316 -8.42 -2.88 -13.95
CA LEU A 316 -7.40 -2.83 -12.91
C LEU A 316 -7.47 -1.51 -12.09
N ARG A 317 -7.71 -0.39 -12.77
CA ARG A 317 -7.93 0.91 -12.13
C ARG A 317 -9.19 0.94 -11.26
N VAL A 318 -10.28 0.31 -11.71
CA VAL A 318 -11.53 0.20 -10.93
C VAL A 318 -11.28 -0.60 -9.65
N VAL A 319 -10.60 -1.74 -9.75
CA VAL A 319 -10.19 -2.55 -8.59
C VAL A 319 -9.29 -1.72 -7.65
N GLY A 320 -8.30 -1.01 -8.20
CA GLY A 320 -7.40 -0.17 -7.40
C GLY A 320 -8.08 1.04 -6.75
N ALA A 321 -9.09 1.62 -7.38
CA ALA A 321 -9.89 2.69 -6.79
C ALA A 321 -10.70 2.19 -5.57
N MET A 322 -11.13 0.91 -5.59
CA MET A 322 -11.84 0.25 -4.50
C MET A 322 -10.91 -0.48 -3.51
N CYS A 323 -9.58 -0.32 -3.65
CA CYS A 323 -8.61 -1.12 -2.90
C CYS A 323 -8.83 -1.05 -1.37
N PHE A 324 -9.24 0.09 -0.83
CA PHE A 324 -9.49 0.24 0.61
C PHE A 324 -10.74 -0.55 1.06
N SER A 325 -11.86 -0.48 0.32
CA SER A 325 -13.02 -1.32 0.61
C SER A 325 -12.70 -2.81 0.47
N LEU A 326 -12.02 -3.21 -0.61
CA LEU A 326 -11.58 -4.60 -0.80
C LEU A 326 -10.69 -5.07 0.35
N TYR A 327 -9.77 -4.21 0.80
CA TYR A 327 -8.87 -4.51 1.90
C TYR A 327 -9.61 -4.70 3.23
N CYS A 328 -10.63 -3.88 3.50
CA CYS A 328 -11.41 -3.98 4.73
C CYS A 328 -12.20 -5.28 4.84
N TRP A 329 -12.71 -5.80 3.72
CA TRP A 329 -13.67 -6.91 3.75
C TRP A 329 -13.09 -8.27 3.40
N HIS A 330 -12.07 -8.35 2.54
CA HIS A 330 -11.62 -9.63 1.97
C HIS A 330 -11.32 -10.69 3.03
N PHE A 331 -10.63 -10.32 4.11
CA PHE A 331 -10.20 -11.29 5.11
C PHE A 331 -11.35 -11.81 5.97
N LEU A 332 -12.31 -10.95 6.33
CA LEU A 332 -13.52 -11.37 7.02
C LEU A 332 -14.34 -12.33 6.14
N VAL A 333 -14.42 -12.07 4.83
CA VAL A 333 -15.10 -12.96 3.90
C VAL A 333 -14.33 -14.27 3.70
N VAL A 334 -12.98 -14.25 3.69
CA VAL A 334 -12.16 -15.48 3.68
C VAL A 334 -12.51 -16.39 4.84
N GLN A 335 -12.62 -15.84 6.05
CA GLN A 335 -12.93 -16.61 7.26
C GLN A 335 -14.30 -17.30 7.20
N VAL A 336 -15.29 -16.64 6.61
CA VAL A 336 -16.66 -17.18 6.49
C VAL A 336 -16.79 -18.15 5.31
N SER A 337 -16.20 -17.84 4.15
CA SER A 337 -16.37 -18.60 2.91
C SER A 337 -15.41 -19.77 2.74
N ASN A 338 -14.27 -19.75 3.45
CA ASN A 338 -13.19 -20.72 3.36
C ASN A 338 -12.78 -21.10 1.92
N PRO A 339 -12.34 -20.14 1.09
CA PRO A 339 -11.99 -20.38 -0.31
C PRO A 339 -10.71 -21.23 -0.49
N ASN A 340 -9.94 -21.41 0.59
CA ASN A 340 -8.72 -22.24 0.61
C ASN A 340 -8.95 -23.69 0.21
N SER A 341 -10.18 -24.21 0.36
CA SER A 341 -10.57 -25.54 -0.10
C SER A 341 -10.54 -25.70 -1.62
N LEU A 342 -10.44 -24.57 -2.37
CA LEU A 342 -10.51 -24.50 -3.83
C LEU A 342 -11.80 -25.09 -4.45
N GLU A 343 -12.81 -25.34 -3.63
CA GLU A 343 -14.13 -25.72 -4.14
C GLU A 343 -14.74 -24.54 -4.92
N ILE A 344 -15.16 -24.77 -6.16
CA ILE A 344 -15.68 -23.73 -7.06
C ILE A 344 -16.82 -22.91 -6.44
N ARG A 345 -17.68 -23.55 -5.66
CA ARG A 345 -18.78 -22.90 -4.94
C ARG A 345 -18.27 -21.92 -3.89
N ARG A 346 -17.27 -22.30 -3.09
CA ARG A 346 -16.68 -21.45 -2.03
C ARG A 346 -15.89 -20.31 -2.61
N VAL A 347 -15.11 -20.58 -3.66
CA VAL A 347 -14.39 -19.55 -4.41
C VAL A 347 -15.38 -18.55 -5.03
N GLY A 348 -16.43 -19.02 -5.65
CA GLY A 348 -17.48 -18.17 -6.22
C GLY A 348 -18.18 -17.32 -5.14
N LEU A 349 -18.54 -17.92 -4.01
CA LEU A 349 -19.13 -17.20 -2.87
C LEU A 349 -18.16 -16.11 -2.34
N PHE A 350 -16.90 -16.44 -2.16
CA PHE A 350 -15.87 -15.50 -1.74
C PHE A 350 -15.78 -14.30 -2.68
N LEU A 351 -15.62 -14.54 -3.98
CA LEU A 351 -15.44 -13.48 -4.97
C LEU A 351 -16.68 -12.58 -5.06
N LEU A 352 -17.88 -13.16 -5.13
CA LEU A 352 -19.13 -12.40 -5.24
C LEU A 352 -19.42 -11.59 -3.98
N THR A 353 -19.24 -12.19 -2.80
CA THR A 353 -19.48 -11.50 -1.51
C THR A 353 -18.49 -10.38 -1.29
N THR A 354 -17.18 -10.63 -1.51
CA THR A 354 -16.14 -9.61 -1.37
C THR A 354 -16.37 -8.45 -2.33
N ALA A 355 -16.65 -8.74 -3.61
CA ALA A 355 -16.94 -7.71 -4.61
C ALA A 355 -18.21 -6.93 -4.25
N GLY A 356 -19.30 -7.60 -3.90
CA GLY A 356 -20.57 -6.97 -3.57
C GLY A 356 -20.47 -6.02 -2.38
N ILE A 357 -19.94 -6.49 -1.26
CA ILE A 357 -19.75 -5.64 -0.05
C ILE A 357 -18.79 -4.49 -0.34
N SER A 358 -17.71 -4.75 -1.07
CA SER A 358 -16.72 -3.71 -1.41
C SER A 358 -17.32 -2.63 -2.33
N ILE A 359 -18.12 -2.99 -3.32
CA ILE A 359 -18.81 -2.03 -4.19
C ILE A 359 -19.78 -1.17 -3.38
N LEU A 360 -20.57 -1.77 -2.48
CA LEU A 360 -21.50 -1.05 -1.63
C LEU A 360 -20.78 -0.11 -0.67
N SER A 361 -19.77 -0.57 0.05
CA SER A 361 -19.00 0.25 0.99
C SER A 361 -18.23 1.36 0.27
N TYR A 362 -17.66 1.08 -0.89
CA TYR A 362 -17.00 2.09 -1.72
C TYR A 362 -17.95 3.21 -2.15
N ARG A 363 -19.19 2.84 -2.55
CA ARG A 363 -20.19 3.80 -2.99
C ARG A 363 -20.81 4.59 -1.85
N PHE A 364 -21.18 3.93 -0.76
CA PHE A 364 -22.02 4.52 0.27
C PHE A 364 -21.25 5.02 1.50
N ILE A 365 -20.06 4.48 1.75
CA ILE A 365 -19.23 4.86 2.91
C ILE A 365 -18.04 5.70 2.48
N GLU A 366 -17.21 5.22 1.53
CA GLU A 366 -16.01 5.97 1.12
C GLU A 366 -16.35 7.22 0.29
N PHE A 367 -17.30 7.10 -0.63
CA PHE A 367 -17.63 8.17 -1.58
C PHE A 367 -19.12 8.41 -1.73
N PRO A 368 -19.87 8.75 -0.67
CA PRO A 368 -21.32 8.91 -0.70
C PRO A 368 -21.80 10.00 -1.67
N GLN A 369 -20.94 10.98 -1.96
CA GLN A 369 -21.27 12.12 -2.85
C GLN A 369 -20.99 11.84 -4.33
N LYS A 370 -20.38 10.71 -4.70
CA LYS A 370 -20.04 10.42 -6.09
C LYS A 370 -21.14 9.62 -6.80
N THR A 371 -21.31 9.82 -8.09
CA THR A 371 -22.20 9.01 -8.93
C THR A 371 -21.52 7.70 -9.34
N TRP A 372 -22.29 6.66 -9.65
CA TRP A 372 -21.77 5.40 -10.18
C TRP A 372 -20.89 5.57 -11.42
N ARG A 373 -21.27 6.47 -12.34
CA ARG A 373 -20.46 6.76 -13.53
C ARG A 373 -19.07 7.28 -13.18
N SER A 374 -18.98 8.20 -12.20
CA SER A 374 -17.69 8.74 -11.76
C SER A 374 -16.85 7.72 -11.00
N LEU A 375 -17.48 6.80 -10.27
CA LEU A 375 -16.81 5.73 -9.52
C LEU A 375 -16.24 4.67 -10.47
N LEU A 376 -16.99 4.30 -11.51
CA LEU A 376 -16.57 3.33 -12.52
C LEU A 376 -15.67 3.94 -13.60
N MET A 377 -15.24 5.19 -13.41
CA MET A 377 -14.35 5.90 -14.36
C MET A 377 -14.91 5.92 -15.80
N VAL A 378 -16.24 6.01 -15.92
CA VAL A 378 -16.90 6.14 -17.23
C VAL A 378 -16.71 7.58 -17.70
N GLU A 379 -15.80 7.79 -18.66
CA GLU A 379 -15.61 9.07 -19.32
C GLU A 379 -16.88 9.42 -20.12
N ARG A 380 -17.35 10.68 -20.02
CA ARG A 380 -18.28 11.20 -21.01
C ARG A 380 -17.51 11.37 -22.32
N LYS A 381 -17.91 10.66 -23.37
CA LYS A 381 -17.53 10.98 -24.74
C LYS A 381 -18.06 12.35 -25.09
#